data_c64113777281d331cfa28499ba717ef2
#
_entry.id   c64113777281d331cfa28499ba717ef2
#
_cell.length_a   1.000
_cell.length_b   1.000
_cell.length_c   1.000
_cell.angle_alpha   90.00
_cell.angle_beta   90.00
_cell.angle_gamma   90.00
#
_symmetry.space_group_name_H-M   'P 1'
#
loop_
_entity.id
_entity.type
_entity.pdbx_description
1 polymer ?
#
loop_
_entity_poly.entity_id
_entity_poly.type
_entity_poly.pdbx_seq_one_letter_code
_entity_poly.pdbx_strand_id
1 'polypeptide(L)' 'MNCLEKLRKSEKLTQAEMAQTLGVSASFYSKIELGIRKPSRDFLIRIKENFPMCDMNIFFAELLHVTCDK' A
#
# COMPACT_ATOMS: atom_id res chain seq x y z
N MET A 1 -7.42 -0.30 1.26
CA MET A 1 -6.56 0.04 2.40
C MET A 1 -6.53 1.55 2.61
N ASN A 2 -7.15 1.99 3.67
CA ASN A 2 -7.23 3.43 3.92
C ASN A 2 -5.89 4.06 4.23
N CYS A 3 -5.01 3.32 4.90
CA CYS A 3 -3.71 3.87 5.24
C CYS A 3 -2.85 4.07 3.99
N LEU A 4 -3.01 3.22 2.98
CA LEU A 4 -2.29 3.38 1.73
C LEU A 4 -2.77 4.64 1.01
N GLU A 5 -4.07 4.86 0.99
CA GLU A 5 -4.63 6.06 0.39
C GLU A 5 -4.16 7.31 1.11
N LYS A 6 -4.11 7.26 2.44
CA LYS A 6 -3.64 8.39 3.22
C LYS A 6 -2.19 8.71 2.90
N LEU A 7 -1.35 7.69 2.79
CA LEU A 7 0.04 7.89 2.43
C LEU A 7 0.14 8.54 1.06
N ARG A 8 -0.60 8.01 0.09
CA ARG A 8 -0.56 8.56 -1.27
C ARG A 8 -0.97 10.02 -1.30
N LYS A 9 -2.04 10.35 -0.59
CA LYS A 9 -2.52 11.73 -0.58
C LYS A 9 -1.57 12.66 0.15
N SER A 10 -0.91 12.17 1.18
CA SER A 10 0.06 12.98 1.90
C SER A 10 1.27 13.30 1.01
N GLU A 11 1.56 12.43 0.05
CA GLU A 11 2.64 12.65 -0.91
C GLU A 11 2.15 13.40 -2.15
N LYS A 12 0.86 13.71 -2.20
CA LYS A 12 0.25 14.45 -3.30
C LYS A 12 0.40 13.74 -4.64
N LEU A 13 0.23 12.42 -4.61
CA LEU A 13 0.36 11.59 -5.81
C LEU A 13 -0.99 11.06 -6.26
N THR A 14 -1.15 10.90 -7.56
CA THR A 14 -2.29 10.17 -8.10
C THR A 14 -2.03 8.67 -7.95
N GLN A 15 -3.08 7.87 -8.16
CA GLN A 15 -2.92 6.42 -8.11
C GLN A 15 -1.91 5.94 -9.15
N ALA A 16 -1.95 6.52 -10.34
CA ALA A 16 -1.01 6.14 -11.39
C ALA A 16 0.42 6.49 -11.01
N GLU A 17 0.62 7.67 -10.43
CA GLU A 17 1.95 8.09 -10.01
C GLU A 17 2.48 7.21 -8.89
N MET A 18 1.61 6.89 -7.94
CA MET A 18 2.02 6.01 -6.84
C MET A 18 2.38 4.63 -7.34
N ALA A 19 1.58 4.09 -8.26
CA ALA A 19 1.88 2.79 -8.86
C ALA A 19 3.22 2.81 -9.56
N GLN A 20 3.50 3.86 -10.31
CA GLN A 20 4.77 3.99 -11.01
C GLN A 20 5.93 4.05 -10.03
N THR A 21 5.76 4.80 -8.95
CA THR A 21 6.78 4.91 -7.91
C THR A 21 7.10 3.55 -7.30
N LEU A 22 6.05 2.74 -7.09
CA LEU A 22 6.20 1.42 -6.49
C LEU A 22 6.53 0.33 -7.49
N GLY A 23 6.58 0.66 -8.78
CA GLY A 23 6.94 -0.31 -9.80
C GLY A 23 5.87 -1.34 -10.09
N VAL A 24 4.61 -1.00 -9.91
CA VAL A 24 3.49 -1.88 -10.19
C VAL A 24 2.54 -1.20 -11.17
N SER A 25 1.62 -1.96 -11.75
CA SER A 25 0.64 -1.37 -12.65
C SER A 25 -0.38 -0.56 -11.87
N ALA A 26 -0.97 0.43 -12.53
CA ALA A 26 -1.99 1.25 -11.89
C ALA A 26 -3.19 0.41 -11.48
N SER A 27 -3.55 -0.56 -12.31
CA SER A 27 -4.67 -1.46 -12.00
C SER A 27 -4.39 -2.28 -10.75
N PHE A 28 -3.19 -2.82 -10.63
CA PHE A 28 -2.79 -3.61 -9.47
C PHE A 28 -2.83 -2.74 -8.21
N TYR A 29 -2.25 -1.56 -8.30
CA TYR A 29 -2.23 -0.63 -7.19
C TYR A 29 -3.64 -0.24 -6.74
N SER A 30 -4.48 0.09 -7.71
CA SER A 30 -5.85 0.51 -7.43
C SER A 30 -6.62 -0.58 -6.69
N LYS A 31 -6.45 -1.83 -7.07
CA LYS A 31 -7.13 -2.94 -6.40
C LYS A 31 -6.67 -3.10 -4.97
N ILE A 32 -5.41 -2.88 -4.70
CA ILE A 32 -4.90 -2.95 -3.34
C ILE A 32 -5.48 -1.81 -2.51
N GLU A 33 -5.49 -0.59 -3.05
CA GLU A 33 -6.01 0.55 -2.33
C GLU A 33 -7.50 0.39 -2.01
N LEU A 34 -8.26 -0.22 -2.93
CA LEU A 34 -9.67 -0.46 -2.72
C LEU A 34 -9.97 -1.64 -1.82
N GLY A 35 -8.96 -2.41 -1.45
CA GLY A 35 -9.16 -3.56 -0.59
C GLY A 35 -9.59 -4.81 -1.32
N ILE A 36 -9.64 -4.79 -2.65
CA ILE A 36 -9.98 -5.95 -3.45
C ILE A 36 -8.86 -6.98 -3.43
N ARG A 37 -7.63 -6.50 -3.35
CA ARG A 37 -6.45 -7.35 -3.38
C ARG A 37 -5.57 -7.04 -2.19
N LYS A 38 -5.01 -8.07 -1.58
CA LYS A 38 -4.12 -7.89 -0.43
C LYS A 38 -2.74 -7.45 -0.91
N PRO A 39 -2.06 -6.59 -0.16
CA PRO A 39 -0.70 -6.21 -0.51
C PRO A 39 0.24 -7.39 -0.32
N SER A 40 1.14 -7.59 -1.27
CA SER A 40 2.16 -8.62 -1.16
C SER A 40 3.30 -8.12 -0.29
N ARG A 41 4.16 -9.06 0.12
CA ARG A 41 5.35 -8.71 0.87
C ARG A 41 6.24 -7.77 0.07
N ASP A 42 6.44 -8.07 -1.21
CA ASP A 42 7.25 -7.22 -2.07
C ASP A 42 6.67 -5.82 -2.18
N PHE A 43 5.36 -5.72 -2.26
CA PHE A 43 4.70 -4.43 -2.32
C PHE A 43 5.00 -3.61 -1.06
N LEU A 44 4.91 -4.24 0.10
CA LEU A 44 5.18 -3.56 1.37
C LEU A 44 6.65 -3.13 1.47
N ILE A 45 7.56 -3.97 0.98
CA ILE A 45 8.98 -3.62 0.96
C ILE A 45 9.22 -2.40 0.09
N ARG A 46 8.56 -2.34 -1.06
CA ARG A 46 8.69 -1.19 -1.95
C ARG A 46 8.16 0.08 -1.32
N ILE A 47 7.08 -0.01 -0.56
CA ILE A 47 6.57 1.14 0.17
C ILE A 47 7.61 1.64 1.16
N LYS A 48 8.21 0.73 1.91
CA LYS A 48 9.21 1.11 2.90
C LYS A 48 10.44 1.74 2.23
N GLU A 49 10.84 1.21 1.09
CA GLU A 49 12.01 1.73 0.40
C GLU A 49 11.77 3.14 -0.15
N ASN A 50 10.57 3.39 -0.64
CA ASN A 50 10.25 4.69 -1.23
C ASN A 50 9.77 5.70 -0.21
N PHE A 51 9.19 5.24 0.90
CA PHE A 51 8.65 6.09 1.93
C PHE A 51 9.13 5.62 3.30
N PRO A 52 10.42 5.79 3.59
CA PRO A 52 11.00 5.24 4.83
C PRO A 52 10.42 5.84 6.09
N MET A 53 9.78 7.00 5.99
CA MET A 53 9.16 7.63 7.15
C MET A 53 7.76 7.08 7.44
N CYS A 54 7.24 6.23 6.55
CA CYS A 54 5.93 5.65 6.73
C CYS A 54 5.93 4.65 7.89
N ASP A 55 4.89 4.69 8.70
CA ASP A 55 4.75 3.75 9.80
C ASP A 55 4.25 2.41 9.24
N MET A 56 5.17 1.48 9.07
CA MET A 56 4.84 0.18 8.50
C MET A 56 3.97 -0.67 9.43
N ASN A 57 3.89 -0.32 10.70
CA ASN A 57 3.04 -1.05 11.62
C ASN A 57 1.58 -0.99 11.21
N ILE A 58 1.17 0.12 10.62
CA ILE A 58 -0.20 0.26 10.15
C ILE A 58 -0.52 -0.79 9.09
N PHE A 59 0.40 -0.99 8.16
CA PHE A 59 0.21 -1.97 7.08
C PHE A 59 0.26 -3.39 7.62
N PHE A 60 1.16 -3.66 8.54
CA PHE A 60 1.25 -4.98 9.15
C PHE A 60 0.01 -5.29 9.98
N ALA A 61 -0.54 -4.29 10.66
CA ALA A 61 -1.75 -4.49 11.43
C ALA A 61 -2.91 -4.91 10.54
N GLU A 62 -3.06 -4.27 9.39
CA GLU A 62 -4.11 -4.63 8.45
C GLU A 62 -3.91 -6.04 7.90
N LEU A 63 -2.66 -6.37 7.59
CA LEU A 63 -2.33 -7.68 7.06
C LEU A 63 -2.62 -8.77 8.09
N LEU A 64 -2.20 -8.52 9.34
CA LEU A 64 -2.42 -9.48 10.42
C LEU A 64 -3.89 -9.61 10.76
N HIS A 65 -4.62 -8.52 10.70
CA HIS A 65 -6.05 -8.55 10.96
C HIS A 65 -6.75 -9.48 9.98
N VAL A 66 -6.40 -9.39 8.71
CA VAL A 66 -6.96 -10.28 7.70
C VAL A 66 -6.61 -11.73 8.00
N THR A 67 -5.38 -11.96 8.45
CA THR A 67 -4.92 -13.29 8.79
C THR A 67 -5.64 -13.82 10.04
N CYS A 68 -5.84 -12.95 11.03
CA CYS A 68 -6.44 -13.35 12.28
C CYS A 68 -7.89 -13.77 12.14
N ASP A 69 -8.54 -13.35 11.08
CA ASP A 69 -9.93 -13.71 10.84
C ASP A 69 -10.10 -15.20 10.55
N LYS A 70 -9.02 -15.90 10.45
CA LYS A 70 -9.07 -17.36 10.30
C LYS A 70 -9.52 -18.05 11.60
#